data_2278051d4e7517b36e7c94d58deb34b9
#
_entry.id   2278051d4e7517b36e7c94d58deb34b9
#
_cell.length_a   1.000
_cell.length_b   1.000
_cell.length_c   1.000
_cell.angle_alpha   90.00
_cell.angle_beta   90.00
_cell.angle_gamma   90.00
#
_symmetry.space_group_name_H-M   'P 1'
#
loop_
_entity.id
_entity.type
_entity.pdbx_description
1 polymer ?
#
loop_
_entity_poly.entity_id
_entity_poly.type
_entity_poly.pdbx_seq_one_letter_code
_entity_poly.pdbx_strand_id
1 'polypeptide(L)'
;MITAIEITSRAPFVGGATFGEVGAYERLDGVAIGELDPAHPANRGIVNIDKAPRSAHGNVEYRSDICILRPADPERGNGRILYEVNNRGRTLLFANLCGGKAGNQPQTTADLGNALPLRLGFTLVWSGWDPGAPRANGGLGLDTPIATDNGAPIVRRIREEFISGTRGGELQQFRLNYEAATQDGAVLTVRRTQSAPRQPVAFEFVDARTVRLAQGTRPELGSIYELRYDATKPRVLGIGFAATRDIVSHLRNSATGRDLLGRQPTHALAFGISQAGRYLRDHLAQGFNRDEDGVRVFDGVFTHVAGIGRVFFNTEFAQPARTRTWHEDHGFPEVEFPFATGELLRGDDTKVIETNTSTEYWQKGASLLHTDPDGTRDVALPANVRGYYLPGTQHGGKAGMPRDAGPCTNPRNWHDPMPAIRALLVALDEWVVNGREPPPSRLPRIADGTLVRAEAVAWPKLASLVPPRAADDVVAPGDWTDPQPPSHAWQPLVPQVDADGNEIAGIRLPDIAVPRGTFTGWNLYKAPLPEGELADRDGTHLAFATTRSPDDPRPSLAERYPTHEAYRERIADVVAELQHDRLLLEEDAAACLARAQD
;
A
#
# COMPACT_ATOMS: atom_id res chain seq x y z
N MET A 1 6.95 2.87 -25.96
CA MET A 1 6.08 4.10 -25.98
C MET A 1 4.65 3.75 -26.36
N ILE A 2 3.65 4.57 -25.98
CA ILE A 2 2.25 4.40 -26.39
C ILE A 2 2.10 4.66 -27.87
N THR A 3 1.49 3.73 -28.59
CA THR A 3 1.17 3.82 -30.02
C THR A 3 -0.27 4.27 -30.25
N ALA A 4 -1.20 3.91 -29.35
CA ALA A 4 -2.61 4.34 -29.40
C ALA A 4 -3.26 4.28 -28.01
N ILE A 5 -4.25 5.15 -27.79
CA ILE A 5 -5.24 5.01 -26.71
C ILE A 5 -6.61 4.92 -27.37
N GLU A 6 -7.24 3.76 -27.28
CA GLU A 6 -8.55 3.48 -27.83
C GLU A 6 -9.61 3.67 -26.74
N ILE A 7 -10.40 4.75 -26.83
CA ILE A 7 -11.51 4.99 -25.90
C ILE A 7 -12.73 4.17 -26.33
N THR A 8 -13.15 3.27 -25.45
CA THR A 8 -14.30 2.37 -25.68
C THR A 8 -15.60 2.89 -25.08
N SER A 9 -15.51 3.80 -24.09
CA SER A 9 -16.67 4.42 -23.46
C SER A 9 -16.35 5.85 -23.04
N ARG A 10 -17.32 6.75 -23.24
CA ARG A 10 -17.31 8.12 -22.75
C ARG A 10 -18.67 8.48 -22.21
N ALA A 11 -18.76 8.93 -20.95
CA ALA A 11 -20.02 9.27 -20.31
C ALA A 11 -19.82 10.37 -19.24
N PRO A 12 -20.87 11.16 -18.95
CA PRO A 12 -20.90 12.01 -17.77
C PRO A 12 -20.66 11.18 -16.50
N PHE A 13 -19.73 11.60 -15.66
CA PHE A 13 -19.42 10.87 -14.44
C PHE A 13 -20.52 11.09 -13.39
N VAL A 14 -20.98 10.01 -12.72
CA VAL A 14 -22.08 10.00 -11.74
C VAL A 14 -23.28 10.87 -12.13
N GLY A 15 -23.74 10.69 -13.38
CA GLY A 15 -24.91 11.39 -13.90
C GLY A 15 -24.72 12.88 -14.18
N GLY A 16 -23.48 13.36 -14.29
CA GLY A 16 -23.16 14.78 -14.50
C GLY A 16 -23.17 15.63 -13.23
N ALA A 17 -23.05 15.00 -12.07
CA ALA A 17 -22.92 15.71 -10.79
C ALA A 17 -21.72 16.68 -10.81
N THR A 18 -21.85 17.78 -10.07
CA THR A 18 -20.84 18.84 -9.99
C THR A 18 -20.00 18.73 -8.72
N PHE A 19 -18.72 19.12 -8.82
CA PHE A 19 -17.74 19.06 -7.73
C PHE A 19 -17.13 20.45 -7.48
N GLY A 20 -17.65 21.17 -6.52
CA GLY A 20 -17.22 22.53 -6.17
C GLY A 20 -17.23 23.45 -7.41
N GLU A 21 -16.22 24.32 -7.48
CA GLU A 21 -16.06 25.27 -8.56
C GLU A 21 -15.62 24.61 -9.89
N VAL A 22 -15.15 23.38 -9.87
CA VAL A 22 -14.69 22.65 -11.07
C VAL A 22 -15.88 22.24 -11.97
N GLY A 23 -17.02 21.92 -11.37
CA GLY A 23 -18.21 21.47 -12.08
C GLY A 23 -18.25 19.97 -12.34
N ALA A 24 -18.85 19.56 -13.45
CA ALA A 24 -19.03 18.16 -13.80
C ALA A 24 -17.74 17.52 -14.33
N TYR A 25 -17.69 16.20 -14.27
CA TYR A 25 -16.62 15.37 -14.82
C TYR A 25 -17.13 14.42 -15.90
N GLU A 26 -16.27 14.05 -16.82
CA GLU A 26 -16.45 12.96 -17.77
C GLU A 26 -15.58 11.76 -17.37
N ARG A 27 -16.11 10.57 -17.55
CA ARG A 27 -15.39 9.31 -17.46
C ARG A 27 -15.09 8.78 -18.84
N LEU A 28 -13.84 8.42 -19.07
CA LEU A 28 -13.36 7.76 -20.28
C LEU A 28 -12.77 6.41 -19.85
N ASP A 29 -13.29 5.32 -20.41
CA ASP A 29 -12.71 4.00 -20.26
C ASP A 29 -12.18 3.53 -21.62
N GLY A 30 -11.06 2.83 -21.62
CA GLY A 30 -10.41 2.40 -22.86
C GLY A 30 -9.24 1.48 -22.65
N VAL A 31 -8.43 1.35 -23.69
CA VAL A 31 -7.21 0.55 -23.72
C VAL A 31 -6.06 1.38 -24.28
N ALA A 32 -4.97 1.44 -23.56
CA ALA A 32 -3.69 1.94 -24.03
C ALA A 32 -2.89 0.78 -24.65
N ILE A 33 -2.39 1.00 -25.87
CA ILE A 33 -1.58 0.06 -26.62
C ILE A 33 -0.18 0.65 -26.70
N GLY A 34 0.82 -0.14 -26.35
CA GLY A 34 2.21 0.31 -26.37
C GLY A 34 3.16 -0.74 -26.92
N GLU A 35 4.30 -0.26 -27.36
CA GLU A 35 5.44 -1.04 -27.83
C GLU A 35 6.70 -0.58 -27.08
N LEU A 36 7.56 -1.53 -26.73
CA LEU A 36 8.86 -1.30 -26.09
C LEU A 36 9.97 -1.85 -26.95
N ASP A 37 10.96 -1.00 -27.27
CA ASP A 37 12.22 -1.49 -27.81
C ASP A 37 13.05 -2.12 -26.67
N PRO A 38 13.32 -3.43 -26.70
CA PRO A 38 14.07 -4.08 -25.63
C PRO A 38 15.55 -3.68 -25.58
N ALA A 39 16.08 -3.13 -26.67
CA ALA A 39 17.44 -2.64 -26.72
C ALA A 39 17.58 -1.25 -26.10
N HIS A 40 16.46 -0.53 -25.95
CA HIS A 40 16.46 0.82 -25.39
C HIS A 40 16.92 0.82 -23.91
N PRO A 41 17.82 1.73 -23.49
CA PRO A 41 18.34 1.75 -22.12
C PRO A 41 17.25 1.80 -21.04
N ALA A 42 16.16 2.54 -21.26
CA ALA A 42 15.03 2.67 -20.33
C ALA A 42 14.23 1.36 -20.15
N ASN A 43 14.39 0.38 -21.02
CA ASN A 43 13.66 -0.88 -20.99
C ASN A 43 14.53 -2.09 -20.60
N ARG A 44 15.87 -1.97 -20.65
CA ARG A 44 16.82 -3.07 -20.37
C ARG A 44 16.68 -3.66 -18.96
N GLY A 45 16.17 -2.86 -18.01
CA GLY A 45 15.92 -3.31 -16.64
C GLY A 45 14.69 -4.23 -16.49
N ILE A 46 13.86 -4.39 -17.53
CA ILE A 46 12.70 -5.28 -17.50
C ILE A 46 13.14 -6.72 -17.67
N VAL A 47 12.93 -7.53 -16.64
CA VAL A 47 13.35 -8.94 -16.61
C VAL A 47 12.65 -9.73 -17.72
N ASN A 48 13.42 -10.49 -18.51
CA ASN A 48 12.99 -11.29 -19.64
C ASN A 48 12.36 -10.51 -20.82
N ILE A 49 12.56 -9.20 -20.92
CA ILE A 49 12.06 -8.45 -22.08
C ILE A 49 12.72 -8.90 -23.38
N ASP A 50 13.99 -9.30 -23.31
CA ASP A 50 14.76 -9.87 -24.42
C ASP A 50 14.23 -11.21 -24.91
N LYS A 51 13.53 -11.96 -24.05
CA LYS A 51 12.91 -13.28 -24.29
C LYS A 51 11.43 -13.19 -24.69
N ALA A 52 10.88 -11.98 -24.76
CA ALA A 52 9.51 -11.76 -25.17
C ALA A 52 9.35 -11.89 -26.71
N PRO A 53 8.18 -12.34 -27.20
CA PRO A 53 7.84 -12.27 -28.62
C PRO A 53 7.95 -10.83 -29.15
N ARG A 54 8.33 -10.71 -30.41
CA ARG A 54 8.54 -9.43 -31.11
C ARG A 54 7.43 -9.16 -32.12
N SER A 55 7.02 -7.90 -32.22
CA SER A 55 6.20 -7.41 -33.33
C SER A 55 6.99 -7.42 -34.64
N ALA A 56 6.31 -7.10 -35.76
CA ALA A 56 6.95 -6.93 -37.05
C ALA A 56 8.05 -5.83 -37.06
N HIS A 57 7.99 -4.91 -36.10
CA HIS A 57 8.96 -3.82 -35.90
C HIS A 57 10.11 -4.19 -34.94
N GLY A 58 10.13 -5.42 -34.43
CA GLY A 58 11.14 -5.90 -33.48
C GLY A 58 10.88 -5.49 -32.03
N ASN A 59 9.76 -4.87 -31.73
CA ASN A 59 9.37 -4.37 -30.40
C ASN A 59 8.53 -5.39 -29.62
N VAL A 60 8.39 -5.20 -28.32
CA VAL A 60 7.52 -5.98 -27.44
C VAL A 60 6.23 -5.22 -27.22
N GLU A 61 5.10 -5.82 -27.59
CA GLU A 61 3.78 -5.21 -27.47
C GLU A 61 3.14 -5.48 -26.11
N TYR A 62 2.33 -4.52 -25.64
CA TYR A 62 1.47 -4.67 -24.46
C TYR A 62 0.17 -3.89 -24.61
N ARG A 63 -0.84 -4.28 -23.83
CA ARG A 63 -2.13 -3.57 -23.77
C ARG A 63 -2.51 -3.39 -22.30
N SER A 64 -2.92 -2.17 -21.93
CA SER A 64 -3.32 -1.83 -20.56
C SER A 64 -4.71 -1.20 -20.58
N ASP A 65 -5.62 -1.72 -19.76
CA ASP A 65 -6.90 -1.04 -19.50
C ASP A 65 -6.61 0.34 -18.89
N ILE A 66 -7.35 1.37 -19.29
CA ILE A 66 -7.22 2.74 -18.80
C ILE A 66 -8.58 3.31 -18.42
N CYS A 67 -8.63 4.04 -17.31
CA CYS A 67 -9.77 4.84 -16.90
C CYS A 67 -9.30 6.25 -16.58
N ILE A 68 -9.99 7.25 -17.13
CA ILE A 68 -9.69 8.68 -16.91
C ILE A 68 -10.97 9.36 -16.43
N LEU A 69 -10.87 10.14 -15.35
CA LEU A 69 -11.88 11.12 -14.96
C LEU A 69 -11.28 12.50 -15.17
N ARG A 70 -11.86 13.27 -16.10
CA ARG A 70 -11.40 14.63 -16.39
C ARG A 70 -12.53 15.65 -16.17
N PRO A 71 -12.23 16.91 -15.82
CA PRO A 71 -13.23 17.99 -15.85
C PRO A 71 -13.93 18.02 -17.20
N ALA A 72 -15.26 18.13 -17.21
CA ALA A 72 -16.03 18.27 -18.46
C ALA A 72 -15.68 19.55 -19.20
N ASP A 73 -15.40 20.61 -18.45
CA ASP A 73 -14.74 21.82 -18.95
C ASP A 73 -13.28 21.81 -18.49
N PRO A 74 -12.31 21.50 -19.38
CA PRO A 74 -10.90 21.40 -19.02
C PRO A 74 -10.31 22.67 -18.41
N GLU A 75 -10.83 23.85 -18.75
CA GLU A 75 -10.33 25.13 -18.22
C GLU A 75 -10.70 25.35 -16.75
N ARG A 76 -11.70 24.66 -16.25
CA ARG A 76 -12.10 24.68 -14.82
C ARG A 76 -11.31 23.69 -13.97
N GLY A 77 -10.56 22.79 -14.60
CA GLY A 77 -9.63 21.89 -13.91
C GLY A 77 -8.34 22.60 -13.50
N ASN A 78 -7.58 21.99 -12.61
CA ASN A 78 -6.29 22.53 -12.16
C ASN A 78 -5.12 22.28 -13.14
N GLY A 79 -5.36 21.55 -14.23
CA GLY A 79 -4.35 21.23 -15.24
C GLY A 79 -3.30 20.21 -14.79
N ARG A 80 -3.60 19.39 -13.81
CA ARG A 80 -2.69 18.39 -13.26
C ARG A 80 -3.31 16.99 -13.31
N ILE A 81 -2.44 16.00 -13.52
CA ILE A 81 -2.81 14.58 -13.38
C ILE A 81 -2.57 14.15 -11.93
N LEU A 82 -3.53 13.44 -11.34
CA LEU A 82 -3.32 12.58 -10.18
C LEU A 82 -3.51 11.12 -10.63
N TYR A 83 -2.41 10.41 -10.76
CA TYR A 83 -2.40 8.99 -11.13
C TYR A 83 -2.45 8.15 -9.85
N GLU A 84 -3.52 7.37 -9.64
CA GLU A 84 -3.52 6.36 -8.60
C GLU A 84 -3.02 5.04 -9.16
N VAL A 85 -1.96 4.49 -8.60
CA VAL A 85 -1.65 3.08 -8.80
C VAL A 85 -2.74 2.27 -8.08
N ASN A 86 -3.55 1.56 -8.84
CA ASN A 86 -4.63 0.75 -8.29
C ASN A 86 -4.08 -0.50 -7.57
N ASN A 87 -4.83 -1.04 -6.61
CA ASN A 87 -4.45 -2.26 -5.90
C ASN A 87 -4.87 -3.47 -6.73
N ARG A 88 -4.03 -3.88 -7.70
CA ARG A 88 -4.24 -5.00 -8.61
C ARG A 88 -5.63 -4.94 -9.28
N GLY A 89 -5.82 -3.89 -10.07
CA GLY A 89 -7.05 -3.64 -10.83
C GLY A 89 -8.13 -2.90 -10.07
N ARG A 90 -8.04 -2.78 -8.74
CA ARG A 90 -9.06 -2.13 -7.90
C ARG A 90 -8.59 -0.77 -7.40
N THR A 91 -9.34 0.28 -7.68
CA THR A 91 -9.09 1.64 -7.18
C THR A 91 -9.42 1.75 -5.68
N LEU A 92 -8.62 2.51 -4.94
CA LEU A 92 -8.76 2.72 -3.50
C LEU A 92 -8.97 4.20 -3.12
N LEU A 93 -8.73 5.12 -4.05
CA LEU A 93 -8.70 6.55 -3.80
C LEU A 93 -9.98 7.05 -3.10
N PHE A 94 -11.14 6.82 -3.69
CA PHE A 94 -12.41 7.27 -3.10
C PHE A 94 -12.75 6.56 -1.79
N ALA A 95 -12.51 5.24 -1.74
CA ALA A 95 -12.85 4.44 -0.57
C ALA A 95 -11.99 4.74 0.68
N ASN A 96 -10.72 5.06 0.48
CA ASN A 96 -9.82 5.31 1.59
C ASN A 96 -9.63 6.82 1.80
N LEU A 97 -9.07 7.54 0.83
CA LEU A 97 -8.76 8.96 0.98
C LEU A 97 -10.00 9.82 1.22
N CYS A 98 -11.10 9.53 0.51
CA CYS A 98 -12.29 10.37 0.52
C CYS A 98 -13.42 9.86 1.43
N GLY A 99 -13.27 8.69 2.06
CA GLY A 99 -14.32 8.10 2.90
C GLY A 99 -15.55 7.58 2.13
N GLY A 100 -15.39 7.32 0.83
CA GLY A 100 -16.43 6.77 -0.03
C GLY A 100 -16.50 5.24 0.00
N LYS A 101 -17.15 4.65 -1.01
CA LYS A 101 -17.27 3.20 -1.16
C LYS A 101 -16.15 2.61 -2.00
N ALA A 102 -15.80 1.36 -1.72
CA ALA A 102 -14.86 0.61 -2.53
C ALA A 102 -15.49 0.19 -3.87
N GLY A 103 -14.70 0.28 -4.95
CA GLY A 103 -15.10 -0.17 -6.28
C GLY A 103 -14.70 0.79 -7.39
N ASN A 104 -14.61 0.25 -8.61
CA ASN A 104 -14.15 0.99 -9.79
C ASN A 104 -15.29 1.70 -10.53
N GLN A 105 -16.53 1.49 -10.10
CA GLN A 105 -17.73 1.98 -10.79
C GLN A 105 -18.67 2.68 -9.82
N PRO A 106 -18.28 3.83 -9.22
CA PRO A 106 -19.18 4.60 -8.39
C PRO A 106 -20.39 5.08 -9.20
N GLN A 107 -21.57 4.99 -8.61
CA GLN A 107 -22.85 5.31 -9.27
C GLN A 107 -23.43 6.64 -8.77
N THR A 108 -23.09 7.03 -7.56
CA THR A 108 -23.63 8.22 -6.90
C THR A 108 -22.52 9.07 -6.29
N THR A 109 -22.78 10.32 -5.99
CA THR A 109 -21.84 11.19 -5.27
C THR A 109 -21.51 10.66 -3.88
N ALA A 110 -22.43 9.98 -3.20
CA ALA A 110 -22.19 9.35 -1.90
C ALA A 110 -21.11 8.23 -1.97
N ASP A 111 -20.95 7.58 -3.13
CA ASP A 111 -19.92 6.56 -3.32
C ASP A 111 -18.51 7.17 -3.38
N LEU A 112 -18.40 8.48 -3.58
CA LEU A 112 -17.14 9.22 -3.69
C LEU A 112 -16.67 9.85 -2.38
N GLY A 113 -17.49 9.79 -1.31
CA GLY A 113 -17.21 10.48 -0.06
C GLY A 113 -17.10 11.99 -0.25
N ASN A 114 -16.04 12.62 0.29
CA ASN A 114 -15.85 14.08 0.14
C ASN A 114 -15.32 14.48 -1.26
N ALA A 115 -14.96 13.53 -2.11
CA ALA A 115 -14.48 13.74 -3.48
C ALA A 115 -13.37 14.80 -3.61
N LEU A 116 -12.48 14.94 -2.62
CA LEU A 116 -11.45 15.98 -2.54
C LEU A 116 -10.66 16.15 -3.85
N PRO A 117 -10.12 15.10 -4.50
CA PRO A 117 -9.34 15.29 -5.74
C PRO A 117 -10.14 15.88 -6.89
N LEU A 118 -11.44 15.58 -6.99
CA LEU A 118 -12.32 16.16 -8.00
C LEU A 118 -12.62 17.63 -7.70
N ARG A 119 -12.86 17.98 -6.43
CA ARG A 119 -13.08 19.37 -6.01
C ARG A 119 -11.82 20.23 -6.17
N LEU A 120 -10.63 19.63 -6.08
CA LEU A 120 -9.36 20.29 -6.37
C LEU A 120 -9.07 20.41 -7.89
N GLY A 121 -9.88 19.80 -8.74
CA GLY A 121 -9.78 19.94 -10.19
C GLY A 121 -8.76 19.01 -10.87
N PHE A 122 -8.30 17.95 -10.23
CA PHE A 122 -7.40 17.00 -10.85
C PHE A 122 -8.07 16.20 -11.96
N THR A 123 -7.32 15.91 -13.02
CA THR A 123 -7.62 14.77 -13.90
C THR A 123 -7.10 13.51 -13.23
N LEU A 124 -8.02 12.58 -12.90
CA LEU A 124 -7.64 11.30 -12.29
C LEU A 124 -7.38 10.27 -13.38
N VAL A 125 -6.30 9.51 -13.22
CA VAL A 125 -5.91 8.46 -14.19
C VAL A 125 -5.58 7.18 -13.44
N TRP A 126 -6.08 6.07 -13.98
CA TRP A 126 -5.76 4.70 -13.57
C TRP A 126 -5.44 3.86 -14.81
N SER A 127 -4.50 2.95 -14.70
CA SER A 127 -4.26 1.94 -15.73
C SER A 127 -3.93 0.57 -15.13
N GLY A 128 -4.14 -0.48 -15.91
CA GLY A 128 -3.72 -1.83 -15.54
C GLY A 128 -2.20 -1.92 -15.49
N TRP A 129 -1.67 -2.50 -14.42
CA TRP A 129 -0.22 -2.73 -14.26
C TRP A 129 0.12 -4.20 -13.96
N ASP A 130 -0.83 -4.98 -13.42
CA ASP A 130 -0.65 -6.39 -13.06
C ASP A 130 -1.44 -7.29 -14.02
N PRO A 131 -0.77 -8.18 -14.79
CA PRO A 131 -1.44 -9.13 -15.66
C PRO A 131 -2.29 -10.19 -14.92
N GLY A 132 -2.06 -10.36 -13.61
CA GLY A 132 -2.85 -11.23 -12.75
C GLY A 132 -4.08 -10.56 -12.13
N ALA A 133 -4.28 -9.27 -12.36
CA ALA A 133 -5.41 -8.53 -11.81
C ALA A 133 -6.74 -8.99 -12.41
N PRO A 134 -7.81 -9.17 -11.59
CA PRO A 134 -9.13 -9.52 -12.11
C PRO A 134 -9.77 -8.32 -12.82
N ARG A 135 -10.30 -8.55 -14.03
CA ARG A 135 -11.04 -7.53 -14.80
C ARG A 135 -12.53 -7.46 -14.48
N ALA A 136 -13.03 -8.36 -13.65
CA ALA A 136 -14.42 -8.31 -13.21
C ALA A 136 -14.75 -7.00 -12.48
N ASN A 137 -16.00 -6.53 -12.60
CA ASN A 137 -16.50 -5.31 -11.95
C ASN A 137 -15.69 -4.05 -12.29
N GLY A 138 -15.22 -3.93 -13.54
CA GLY A 138 -14.43 -2.81 -14.01
C GLY A 138 -12.99 -2.81 -13.51
N GLY A 139 -12.46 -3.97 -13.10
CA GLY A 139 -11.05 -4.12 -12.74
C GLY A 139 -10.13 -3.84 -13.92
N LEU A 140 -9.00 -3.17 -13.66
CA LEU A 140 -8.02 -2.76 -14.67
C LEU A 140 -6.88 -3.77 -14.75
N GLY A 141 -6.72 -4.40 -15.91
CA GLY A 141 -5.70 -5.40 -16.17
C GLY A 141 -4.68 -4.96 -17.21
N LEU A 142 -3.60 -5.73 -17.28
CA LEU A 142 -2.52 -5.56 -18.25
C LEU A 142 -2.33 -6.85 -19.03
N ASP A 143 -2.16 -6.77 -20.34
CA ASP A 143 -1.76 -7.90 -21.16
C ASP A 143 -0.26 -7.77 -21.47
N THR A 144 0.51 -8.78 -21.04
CA THR A 144 1.95 -8.87 -21.27
C THR A 144 2.31 -10.20 -21.93
N PRO A 145 3.35 -10.26 -22.74
CA PRO A 145 3.80 -11.48 -23.35
C PRO A 145 4.34 -12.48 -22.32
N ILE A 146 4.33 -13.75 -22.73
CA ILE A 146 5.03 -14.84 -22.06
C ILE A 146 6.44 -14.92 -22.63
N ALA A 147 7.45 -14.95 -21.75
CA ALA A 147 8.82 -15.14 -22.16
C ALA A 147 9.10 -16.59 -22.55
N THR A 148 9.97 -16.79 -23.55
CA THR A 148 10.43 -18.09 -24.04
C THR A 148 11.95 -18.08 -24.20
N ASP A 149 12.57 -19.23 -24.09
CA ASP A 149 13.99 -19.38 -24.40
C ASP A 149 14.14 -19.88 -25.86
N ASN A 150 14.40 -18.96 -26.79
CA ASN A 150 14.45 -19.23 -28.22
C ASN A 150 13.22 -20.00 -28.74
N GLY A 151 12.03 -19.64 -28.25
CA GLY A 151 10.77 -20.31 -28.59
C GLY A 151 10.42 -21.52 -27.72
N ALA A 152 11.35 -22.02 -26.93
CA ALA A 152 11.09 -23.12 -25.98
C ALA A 152 10.47 -22.55 -24.67
N PRO A 153 9.58 -23.32 -24.01
CA PRO A 153 9.05 -22.91 -22.70
C PRO A 153 10.16 -22.79 -21.66
N ILE A 154 10.15 -21.68 -20.90
CA ILE A 154 10.99 -21.54 -19.71
C ILE A 154 10.34 -22.35 -18.59
N VAL A 155 11.12 -23.22 -17.95
CA VAL A 155 10.69 -24.02 -16.80
C VAL A 155 11.64 -23.75 -15.63
N ARG A 156 11.09 -23.47 -14.45
CA ARG A 156 11.86 -23.27 -13.21
C ARG A 156 11.14 -23.89 -12.02
N ARG A 157 11.93 -24.45 -11.13
CA ARG A 157 11.45 -24.83 -9.80
C ARG A 157 11.14 -23.57 -9.01
N ILE A 158 9.88 -23.40 -8.55
CA ILE A 158 9.45 -22.27 -7.72
C ILE A 158 8.68 -22.75 -6.50
N ARG A 159 8.40 -21.82 -5.59
CA ARG A 159 7.48 -22.02 -4.49
C ARG A 159 6.40 -20.95 -4.46
N GLU A 160 5.20 -21.36 -4.09
CA GLU A 160 4.08 -20.46 -3.81
C GLU A 160 3.52 -20.74 -2.41
N GLU A 161 3.11 -19.68 -1.72
CA GLU A 161 2.59 -19.75 -0.37
C GLU A 161 1.14 -19.30 -0.32
N PHE A 162 0.34 -20.02 0.46
CA PHE A 162 -1.09 -19.77 0.62
C PHE A 162 -1.44 -19.80 2.10
N ILE A 163 -2.12 -18.76 2.60
CA ILE A 163 -2.59 -18.70 3.99
C ILE A 163 -4.08 -19.02 4.02
N SER A 164 -4.44 -20.07 4.77
CA SER A 164 -5.84 -20.51 4.88
C SER A 164 -6.62 -19.56 5.80
N GLY A 165 -7.69 -18.96 5.30
CA GLY A 165 -8.80 -18.42 6.11
C GLY A 165 -8.57 -17.16 6.92
N THR A 166 -7.48 -16.42 6.76
CA THR A 166 -7.30 -15.15 7.49
C THR A 166 -8.25 -14.05 7.00
N ARG A 167 -8.81 -14.18 5.78
CA ARG A 167 -9.69 -13.20 5.14
C ARG A 167 -10.96 -13.78 4.52
N GLY A 168 -11.33 -14.98 4.86
CA GLY A 168 -12.56 -15.63 4.40
C GLY A 168 -12.37 -17.09 4.04
N GLY A 169 -13.12 -17.95 4.66
CA GLY A 169 -13.32 -19.36 4.34
C GLY A 169 -12.10 -20.28 4.38
N GLU A 170 -12.37 -21.55 4.56
CA GLU A 170 -11.37 -22.61 4.43
C GLU A 170 -10.97 -22.76 2.96
N LEU A 171 -9.68 -22.65 2.63
CA LEU A 171 -9.17 -22.88 1.29
C LEU A 171 -9.00 -24.39 1.05
N GLN A 172 -9.93 -24.98 0.31
CA GLN A 172 -9.82 -26.36 -0.18
C GLN A 172 -9.00 -26.43 -1.47
N GLN A 173 -8.94 -25.33 -2.22
CA GLN A 173 -8.22 -25.22 -3.48
C GLN A 173 -7.36 -23.96 -3.49
N PHE A 174 -6.17 -24.08 -4.09
CA PHE A 174 -5.22 -22.98 -4.29
C PHE A 174 -5.04 -22.75 -5.78
N ARG A 175 -5.22 -21.51 -6.23
CA ARG A 175 -4.94 -21.13 -7.63
C ARG A 175 -3.50 -20.64 -7.73
N LEU A 176 -2.71 -21.28 -8.59
CA LEU A 176 -1.31 -20.95 -8.84
C LEU A 176 -1.18 -19.67 -9.68
N ASN A 177 -0.14 -18.90 -9.43
CA ASN A 177 0.24 -17.75 -10.26
C ASN A 177 0.71 -18.20 -11.65
N TYR A 178 1.35 -19.38 -11.72
CA TYR A 178 1.90 -19.95 -12.97
C TYR A 178 1.41 -21.37 -13.20
N GLU A 179 1.43 -21.79 -14.47
CA GLU A 179 1.09 -23.16 -14.84
C GLU A 179 2.20 -24.12 -14.39
N ALA A 180 1.83 -25.26 -13.86
CA ALA A 180 2.75 -26.35 -13.63
C ALA A 180 3.16 -26.97 -14.98
N ALA A 181 4.46 -27.06 -15.23
CA ALA A 181 5.00 -27.71 -16.42
C ALA A 181 4.84 -29.24 -16.34
N THR A 182 4.91 -29.79 -15.14
CA THR A 182 4.63 -31.18 -14.80
C THR A 182 4.03 -31.23 -13.39
N GLN A 183 3.31 -32.30 -13.09
CA GLN A 183 2.81 -32.60 -11.76
C GLN A 183 3.82 -33.41 -10.94
N ASP A 184 4.77 -34.03 -11.62
CA ASP A 184 5.80 -34.89 -11.02
C ASP A 184 6.73 -34.06 -10.14
N GLY A 185 7.06 -34.60 -8.97
CA GLY A 185 7.97 -33.96 -8.03
C GLY A 185 7.43 -32.72 -7.33
N ALA A 186 6.16 -32.37 -7.53
CA ALA A 186 5.53 -31.29 -6.76
C ALA A 186 5.32 -31.73 -5.30
N VAL A 187 5.57 -30.81 -4.36
CA VAL A 187 5.46 -31.07 -2.93
C VAL A 187 4.66 -29.95 -2.27
N LEU A 188 3.59 -30.32 -1.56
CA LEU A 188 2.83 -29.41 -0.71
C LEU A 188 3.16 -29.68 0.74
N THR A 189 3.47 -28.63 1.48
CA THR A 189 3.67 -28.69 2.93
C THR A 189 2.75 -27.72 3.66
N VAL A 190 2.49 -27.97 4.94
CA VAL A 190 1.77 -27.07 5.84
C VAL A 190 2.58 -26.84 7.11
N ARG A 191 2.48 -25.63 7.66
CA ARG A 191 3.00 -25.26 8.98
C ARG A 191 2.06 -24.27 9.67
N ARG A 192 2.01 -24.32 11.00
CA ARG A 192 1.11 -23.45 11.78
C ARG A 192 1.61 -22.00 11.86
N THR A 193 2.92 -21.82 12.01
CA THR A 193 3.62 -20.55 12.12
C THR A 193 4.88 -20.59 11.25
N GLN A 194 5.54 -19.45 11.03
CA GLN A 194 6.79 -19.42 10.27
C GLN A 194 7.88 -20.32 10.85
N SER A 195 8.00 -20.38 12.18
CA SER A 195 9.01 -21.17 12.88
C SER A 195 8.63 -22.64 13.04
N ALA A 196 7.36 -23.02 12.78
CA ALA A 196 6.92 -24.40 12.91
C ALA A 196 7.50 -25.29 11.80
N PRO A 197 7.78 -26.58 12.07
CA PRO A 197 8.28 -27.50 11.06
C PRO A 197 7.25 -27.72 9.96
N ARG A 198 7.71 -27.77 8.70
CA ARG A 198 6.87 -28.08 7.54
C ARG A 198 6.46 -29.55 7.55
N GLN A 199 5.16 -29.82 7.45
CA GLN A 199 4.59 -31.16 7.40
C GLN A 199 4.07 -31.43 5.98
N PRO A 200 4.38 -32.58 5.35
CA PRO A 200 3.83 -32.93 4.04
C PRO A 200 2.30 -33.05 4.10
N VAL A 201 1.64 -32.59 3.04
CA VAL A 201 0.17 -32.67 2.89
C VAL A 201 -0.14 -33.32 1.53
N ALA A 202 -1.07 -34.27 1.56
CA ALA A 202 -1.55 -34.89 0.32
C ALA A 202 -2.45 -33.93 -0.47
N PHE A 203 -2.21 -33.83 -1.75
CA PHE A 203 -2.94 -32.94 -2.67
C PHE A 203 -3.01 -33.56 -4.08
N GLU A 204 -3.83 -32.96 -4.91
CA GLU A 204 -3.93 -33.31 -6.35
C GLU A 204 -3.99 -32.05 -7.21
N PHE A 205 -3.50 -32.12 -8.43
CA PHE A 205 -3.74 -31.09 -9.43
C PHE A 205 -5.12 -31.30 -10.05
N VAL A 206 -5.96 -30.27 -9.98
CA VAL A 206 -7.24 -30.21 -10.67
C VAL A 206 -7.03 -29.87 -12.14
N ASP A 207 -6.12 -28.96 -12.40
CA ASP A 207 -5.61 -28.52 -13.69
C ASP A 207 -4.18 -27.97 -13.54
N ALA A 208 -3.57 -27.48 -14.63
CA ALA A 208 -2.21 -26.94 -14.59
C ALA A 208 -2.03 -25.71 -13.67
N ARG A 209 -3.12 -25.08 -13.22
CA ARG A 209 -3.10 -23.86 -12.39
C ARG A 209 -3.87 -23.98 -11.10
N THR A 210 -4.38 -25.15 -10.77
CA THR A 210 -5.20 -25.34 -9.58
C THR A 210 -4.81 -26.62 -8.87
N VAL A 211 -4.47 -26.52 -7.59
CA VAL A 211 -4.26 -27.65 -6.70
C VAL A 211 -5.36 -27.71 -5.66
N ARG A 212 -5.72 -28.91 -5.23
CA ARG A 212 -6.72 -29.18 -4.22
C ARG A 212 -6.15 -30.12 -3.17
N LEU A 213 -6.48 -29.89 -1.89
CA LEU A 213 -6.16 -30.81 -0.82
C LEU A 213 -6.86 -32.15 -1.06
N ALA A 214 -6.19 -33.25 -0.74
CA ALA A 214 -6.75 -34.58 -0.90
C ALA A 214 -8.06 -34.73 -0.11
N GLN A 215 -8.95 -35.57 -0.61
CA GLN A 215 -10.25 -35.81 0.03
C GLN A 215 -10.09 -36.21 1.51
N GLY A 216 -10.84 -35.58 2.39
CA GLY A 216 -10.78 -35.81 3.83
C GLY A 216 -9.78 -34.93 4.59
N THR A 217 -8.90 -34.22 3.89
CA THR A 217 -8.01 -33.22 4.51
C THR A 217 -8.81 -31.94 4.77
N ARG A 218 -8.85 -31.51 6.04
CA ARG A 218 -9.42 -30.20 6.40
C ARG A 218 -8.31 -29.15 6.47
N PRO A 219 -8.46 -27.99 5.80
CA PRO A 219 -7.52 -26.90 5.97
C PRO A 219 -7.55 -26.38 7.40
N GLU A 220 -6.40 -26.14 7.96
CA GLU A 220 -6.28 -25.45 9.25
C GLU A 220 -6.30 -23.93 9.02
N LEU A 221 -7.25 -23.26 9.66
CA LEU A 221 -7.37 -21.79 9.57
C LEU A 221 -6.10 -21.11 10.07
N GLY A 222 -5.57 -20.20 9.25
CA GLY A 222 -4.35 -19.46 9.53
C GLY A 222 -3.06 -20.24 9.30
N SER A 223 -3.12 -21.51 8.88
CA SER A 223 -1.91 -22.26 8.53
C SER A 223 -1.35 -21.85 7.17
N ILE A 224 -0.04 -21.94 7.06
CA ILE A 224 0.76 -21.59 5.88
C ILE A 224 0.96 -22.85 5.06
N TYR A 225 0.42 -22.87 3.85
CA TYR A 225 0.63 -23.91 2.85
C TYR A 225 1.69 -23.46 1.85
N GLU A 226 2.73 -24.24 1.63
CA GLU A 226 3.80 -23.96 0.65
C GLU A 226 3.82 -25.08 -0.39
N LEU A 227 3.57 -24.73 -1.66
CA LEU A 227 3.72 -25.62 -2.81
C LEU A 227 5.04 -25.33 -3.51
N ARG A 228 5.84 -26.37 -3.73
CA ARG A 228 7.03 -26.36 -4.59
C ARG A 228 6.76 -27.19 -5.83
N TYR A 229 6.93 -26.59 -7.00
CA TYR A 229 6.63 -27.24 -8.28
C TYR A 229 7.43 -26.62 -9.44
N ASP A 230 7.48 -27.31 -10.56
CA ASP A 230 8.11 -26.78 -11.77
C ASP A 230 7.11 -25.95 -12.55
N ALA A 231 7.27 -24.63 -12.50
CA ALA A 231 6.42 -23.66 -13.17
C ALA A 231 6.90 -23.36 -14.58
N THR A 232 5.94 -22.97 -15.43
CA THR A 232 6.22 -22.58 -16.82
C THR A 232 5.46 -21.32 -17.23
N LYS A 233 5.76 -20.80 -18.42
CA LYS A 233 5.13 -19.63 -19.02
C LYS A 233 5.24 -18.35 -18.15
N PRO A 234 6.47 -17.93 -17.75
CA PRO A 234 6.65 -16.69 -17.02
C PRO A 234 6.23 -15.51 -17.89
N ARG A 235 5.38 -14.65 -17.33
CA ARG A 235 5.00 -13.37 -17.95
C ARG A 235 6.09 -12.33 -17.72
N VAL A 236 6.27 -11.42 -18.68
CA VAL A 236 7.17 -10.27 -18.55
C VAL A 236 6.49 -9.18 -17.71
N LEU A 237 6.48 -9.37 -16.40
CA LEU A 237 5.68 -8.53 -15.48
C LEU A 237 6.21 -7.09 -15.40
N GLY A 238 7.53 -6.88 -15.46
CA GLY A 238 8.14 -5.55 -15.39
C GLY A 238 7.64 -4.55 -16.44
N ILE A 239 6.98 -5.04 -17.50
CA ILE A 239 6.26 -4.20 -18.47
C ILE A 239 5.22 -3.30 -17.79
N GLY A 240 4.66 -3.71 -16.64
CA GLY A 240 3.72 -2.86 -15.91
C GLY A 240 4.32 -1.53 -15.47
N PHE A 241 5.59 -1.49 -15.07
CA PHE A 241 6.30 -0.24 -14.78
C PHE A 241 6.43 0.65 -16.04
N ALA A 242 6.83 0.04 -17.17
CA ALA A 242 6.93 0.77 -18.44
C ALA A 242 5.57 1.23 -18.94
N ALA A 243 4.51 0.44 -18.79
CA ALA A 243 3.14 0.83 -19.16
C ALA A 243 2.66 2.06 -18.37
N THR A 244 2.88 2.08 -17.05
CA THR A 244 2.57 3.25 -16.22
C THR A 244 3.36 4.49 -16.66
N ARG A 245 4.67 4.34 -16.87
CA ARG A 245 5.57 5.37 -17.40
C ARG A 245 5.04 5.95 -18.71
N ASP A 246 4.81 5.08 -19.69
CA ASP A 246 4.51 5.46 -21.06
C ASP A 246 3.11 6.08 -21.17
N ILE A 247 2.10 5.55 -20.44
CA ILE A 247 0.76 6.12 -20.43
C ILE A 247 0.78 7.54 -19.88
N VAL A 248 1.43 7.78 -18.74
CA VAL A 248 1.46 9.11 -18.13
C VAL A 248 2.30 10.07 -18.97
N SER A 249 3.44 9.63 -19.51
CA SER A 249 4.25 10.45 -20.43
C SER A 249 3.46 10.82 -21.67
N HIS A 250 2.73 9.87 -22.29
CA HIS A 250 1.88 10.13 -23.45
C HIS A 250 0.80 11.18 -23.15
N LEU A 251 0.07 11.02 -22.03
CA LEU A 251 -0.97 11.97 -21.62
C LEU A 251 -0.43 13.37 -21.37
N ARG A 252 0.82 13.48 -20.89
CA ARG A 252 1.47 14.76 -20.60
C ARG A 252 2.08 15.44 -21.84
N ASN A 253 2.72 14.67 -22.71
CA ASN A 253 3.70 15.21 -23.65
C ASN A 253 3.28 15.08 -25.13
N SER A 254 2.26 14.21 -25.44
CA SER A 254 1.81 14.03 -26.82
C SER A 254 0.65 14.97 -27.19
N ALA A 255 0.52 15.24 -28.50
CA ALA A 255 -0.63 15.97 -29.04
C ALA A 255 -1.94 15.21 -28.81
N THR A 256 -1.94 13.90 -29.04
CA THR A 256 -3.12 13.04 -28.82
C THR A 256 -3.50 12.93 -27.34
N GLY A 257 -2.53 12.93 -26.43
CA GLY A 257 -2.78 13.01 -24.98
C GLY A 257 -3.44 14.32 -24.58
N ARG A 258 -2.93 15.46 -25.09
CA ARG A 258 -3.54 16.77 -24.89
C ARG A 258 -4.97 16.82 -25.41
N ASP A 259 -5.20 16.31 -26.62
CA ASP A 259 -6.54 16.31 -27.23
C ASP A 259 -7.51 15.41 -26.44
N LEU A 260 -7.02 14.26 -25.93
CA LEU A 260 -7.79 13.37 -25.07
C LEU A 260 -8.16 14.02 -23.73
N LEU A 261 -7.27 14.81 -23.12
CA LEU A 261 -7.53 15.48 -21.85
C LEU A 261 -8.20 16.85 -22.01
N GLY A 262 -8.23 17.41 -23.23
CA GLY A 262 -8.75 18.74 -23.54
C GLY A 262 -7.81 19.89 -23.18
N ARG A 263 -6.68 19.60 -22.52
CA ARG A 263 -5.59 20.55 -22.23
C ARG A 263 -4.28 19.80 -21.95
N GLN A 264 -3.16 20.52 -22.07
CA GLN A 264 -1.84 20.01 -21.70
C GLN A 264 -1.69 19.99 -20.17
N PRO A 265 -1.45 18.85 -19.53
CA PRO A 265 -1.15 18.82 -18.09
C PRO A 265 0.20 19.49 -17.80
N THR A 266 0.25 20.33 -16.77
CA THR A 266 1.48 21.00 -16.33
C THR A 266 2.35 20.09 -15.46
N HIS A 267 1.70 19.30 -14.60
CA HIS A 267 2.35 18.38 -13.65
C HIS A 267 1.59 17.07 -13.55
N ALA A 268 2.28 16.02 -13.09
CA ALA A 268 1.65 14.75 -12.71
C ALA A 268 2.12 14.34 -11.32
N LEU A 269 1.15 13.98 -10.49
CA LEU A 269 1.35 13.38 -9.18
C LEU A 269 0.96 11.91 -9.23
N ALA A 270 1.66 11.06 -8.47
CA ALA A 270 1.28 9.67 -8.27
C ALA A 270 0.89 9.42 -6.81
N PHE A 271 -0.12 8.59 -6.60
CA PHE A 271 -0.62 8.19 -5.28
C PHE A 271 -0.75 6.67 -5.21
N GLY A 272 -0.27 6.06 -4.12
CA GLY A 272 -0.36 4.62 -3.92
C GLY A 272 -0.49 4.22 -2.47
N ILE A 273 -1.39 3.27 -2.19
CA ILE A 273 -1.64 2.74 -0.85
C ILE A 273 -1.12 1.31 -0.76
N SER A 274 -0.36 0.98 0.28
CA SER A 274 0.08 -0.38 0.57
C SER A 274 0.94 -0.95 -0.58
N GLN A 275 0.49 -2.00 -1.24
CA GLN A 275 1.17 -2.58 -2.40
C GLN A 275 1.41 -1.55 -3.52
N ALA A 276 0.45 -0.68 -3.78
CA ALA A 276 0.58 0.40 -4.75
C ALA A 276 1.64 1.44 -4.33
N GLY A 277 1.80 1.69 -3.03
CA GLY A 277 2.90 2.50 -2.50
C GLY A 277 4.26 1.84 -2.73
N ARG A 278 4.37 0.52 -2.49
CA ARG A 278 5.59 -0.25 -2.81
C ARG A 278 5.90 -0.24 -4.30
N TYR A 279 4.87 -0.37 -5.15
CA TYR A 279 5.01 -0.26 -6.59
C TYR A 279 5.59 1.10 -7.02
N LEU A 280 5.09 2.20 -6.48
CA LEU A 280 5.62 3.54 -6.77
C LEU A 280 7.07 3.71 -6.33
N ARG A 281 7.42 3.20 -5.15
CA ARG A 281 8.81 3.21 -4.69
C ARG A 281 9.72 2.44 -5.65
N ASP A 282 9.31 1.26 -6.09
CA ASP A 282 10.06 0.46 -7.05
C ASP A 282 10.13 1.12 -8.43
N HIS A 283 9.05 1.76 -8.87
CA HIS A 283 9.03 2.54 -10.11
C HIS A 283 10.09 3.64 -10.11
N LEU A 284 10.25 4.36 -8.99
CA LEU A 284 11.31 5.35 -8.81
C LEU A 284 12.70 4.68 -8.77
N ALA A 285 12.86 3.69 -7.91
CA ALA A 285 14.14 3.03 -7.64
C ALA A 285 14.74 2.33 -8.87
N GLN A 286 13.88 1.79 -9.74
CA GLN A 286 14.30 1.10 -10.97
C GLN A 286 14.37 2.05 -12.19
N GLY A 287 14.22 3.36 -11.99
CA GLY A 287 14.41 4.38 -13.02
C GLY A 287 13.24 4.58 -13.98
N PHE A 288 12.07 4.01 -13.71
CA PHE A 288 10.90 4.14 -14.58
C PHE A 288 10.22 5.53 -14.50
N ASN A 289 10.65 6.41 -13.62
CA ASN A 289 10.15 7.79 -13.58
C ASN A 289 10.75 8.71 -14.67
N ARG A 290 11.46 8.12 -15.60
CA ARG A 290 11.94 8.74 -16.84
C ARG A 290 11.45 7.93 -18.02
N ASP A 291 10.87 8.62 -19.03
CA ASP A 291 10.46 7.96 -20.27
C ASP A 291 11.67 7.66 -21.19
N GLU A 292 11.40 7.13 -22.38
CA GLU A 292 12.45 6.78 -23.32
C GLU A 292 13.23 8.00 -23.83
N ASP A 293 12.64 9.20 -23.78
CA ASP A 293 13.31 10.48 -24.12
C ASP A 293 14.00 11.13 -22.91
N GLY A 294 13.96 10.47 -21.73
CA GLY A 294 14.54 10.97 -20.48
C GLY A 294 13.67 12.03 -19.78
N VAL A 295 12.44 12.27 -20.23
CA VAL A 295 11.52 13.23 -19.63
C VAL A 295 10.91 12.64 -18.36
N ARG A 296 10.81 13.46 -17.31
CA ARG A 296 10.19 13.04 -16.02
C ARG A 296 8.71 12.73 -16.18
N VAL A 297 8.28 11.61 -15.62
CA VAL A 297 6.88 11.13 -15.66
C VAL A 297 6.06 11.73 -14.52
N PHE A 298 6.48 11.53 -13.28
CA PHE A 298 5.83 12.11 -12.09
C PHE A 298 6.73 13.16 -11.45
N ASP A 299 6.15 14.32 -11.15
CA ASP A 299 6.81 15.42 -10.45
C ASP A 299 6.75 15.24 -8.93
N GLY A 300 5.70 14.56 -8.45
CA GLY A 300 5.49 14.22 -7.05
C GLY A 300 4.91 12.83 -6.88
N VAL A 301 5.33 12.13 -5.82
CA VAL A 301 4.87 10.77 -5.48
C VAL A 301 4.46 10.73 -4.02
N PHE A 302 3.27 10.18 -3.76
CA PHE A 302 2.75 9.94 -2.42
C PHE A 302 2.59 8.43 -2.18
N THR A 303 3.33 7.89 -1.22
CA THR A 303 3.20 6.50 -0.78
C THR A 303 2.60 6.43 0.61
N HIS A 304 1.51 5.68 0.78
CA HIS A 304 0.87 5.46 2.08
C HIS A 304 0.96 3.99 2.48
N VAL A 305 1.41 3.71 3.70
CA VAL A 305 1.54 2.39 4.34
C VAL A 305 2.29 1.35 3.49
N ALA A 306 3.39 1.78 2.88
CA ALA A 306 4.25 0.90 2.10
C ALA A 306 5.23 0.08 2.97
N GLY A 307 5.52 0.53 4.19
CA GLY A 307 6.56 -0.05 5.03
C GLY A 307 7.91 -0.03 4.32
N ILE A 308 8.80 -0.97 4.59
CA ILE A 308 10.08 -1.10 3.88
C ILE A 308 9.97 -1.95 2.61
N GLY A 309 8.87 -2.70 2.44
CA GLY A 309 8.74 -3.70 1.40
C GLY A 309 8.80 -3.14 -0.01
N ARG A 310 9.22 -4.01 -0.93
CA ARG A 310 9.14 -3.83 -2.38
C ARG A 310 7.96 -4.61 -2.94
N VAL A 311 7.59 -4.36 -4.20
CA VAL A 311 6.64 -5.22 -4.90
C VAL A 311 7.40 -6.37 -5.55
N PHE A 312 7.01 -7.62 -5.29
CA PHE A 312 7.57 -8.79 -5.95
C PHE A 312 7.02 -8.86 -7.39
N PHE A 313 7.65 -8.12 -8.31
CA PHE A 313 7.07 -7.85 -9.62
C PHE A 313 8.06 -8.01 -10.78
N ASN A 314 9.12 -7.21 -10.87
CA ASN A 314 10.09 -7.27 -11.96
C ASN A 314 11.14 -8.37 -11.73
N THR A 315 10.68 -9.60 -11.63
CA THR A 315 11.49 -10.81 -11.39
C THR A 315 10.87 -11.96 -12.17
N GLU A 316 11.68 -12.93 -12.65
CA GLU A 316 11.17 -14.12 -13.31
C GLU A 316 10.30 -14.93 -12.33
N PHE A 317 9.10 -15.32 -12.74
CA PHE A 317 8.09 -15.98 -11.91
C PHE A 317 7.67 -15.18 -10.66
N ALA A 318 7.71 -13.85 -10.71
CA ALA A 318 7.28 -13.00 -9.61
C ALA A 318 5.80 -13.18 -9.26
N GLN A 319 5.45 -12.93 -8.01
CA GLN A 319 4.11 -13.14 -7.44
C GLN A 319 3.57 -11.84 -6.84
N PRO A 320 3.00 -10.94 -7.65
CA PRO A 320 2.57 -9.60 -7.20
C PRO A 320 1.49 -9.63 -6.13
N ALA A 321 0.76 -10.75 -5.99
CA ALA A 321 -0.27 -10.90 -4.95
C ALA A 321 0.31 -10.96 -3.54
N ARG A 322 1.59 -11.32 -3.40
CA ARG A 322 2.23 -11.42 -2.09
C ARG A 322 2.30 -10.07 -1.40
N THR A 323 2.14 -10.12 -0.10
CA THR A 323 2.38 -9.00 0.78
C THR A 323 3.08 -9.54 2.03
N ARG A 324 4.08 -8.82 2.51
CA ARG A 324 4.77 -9.21 3.72
C ARG A 324 3.88 -8.92 4.94
N THR A 325 3.58 -9.97 5.69
CA THR A 325 2.97 -9.89 7.01
C THR A 325 3.78 -10.75 7.98
N TRP A 326 3.58 -10.58 9.27
CA TRP A 326 4.23 -11.41 10.29
C TRP A 326 4.10 -12.90 10.01
N HIS A 327 2.97 -13.31 9.48
CA HIS A 327 2.61 -14.72 9.29
C HIS A 327 3.07 -15.32 7.97
N GLU A 328 3.52 -14.49 7.00
CA GLU A 328 4.04 -14.95 5.71
C GLU A 328 5.55 -15.24 5.78
N ASP A 329 6.05 -16.14 4.93
CA ASP A 329 7.49 -16.41 4.83
C ASP A 329 8.27 -15.19 4.35
N HIS A 330 9.27 -14.77 5.09
CA HIS A 330 10.08 -13.58 4.80
C HIS A 330 11.21 -13.82 3.79
N GLY A 331 11.44 -15.06 3.39
CA GLY A 331 12.46 -15.43 2.41
C GLY A 331 12.08 -15.20 0.95
N PHE A 332 11.16 -14.27 0.65
CA PHE A 332 10.80 -13.84 -0.70
C PHE A 332 11.35 -12.45 -1.02
N PRO A 333 11.46 -12.04 -2.32
CA PRO A 333 12.15 -10.80 -2.71
C PRO A 333 11.34 -9.50 -2.46
N GLU A 334 10.42 -9.47 -1.52
CA GLU A 334 9.63 -8.27 -1.22
C GLU A 334 10.38 -7.26 -0.35
N VAL A 335 11.55 -7.63 0.16
CA VAL A 335 12.31 -6.76 1.04
C VAL A 335 13.68 -6.49 0.44
N GLU A 336 13.98 -5.23 0.23
CA GLU A 336 15.31 -4.76 -0.10
C GLU A 336 15.65 -3.61 0.84
N PHE A 337 16.78 -3.70 1.46
CA PHE A 337 17.28 -2.71 2.40
C PHE A 337 18.62 -2.16 1.89
N PRO A 338 18.92 -0.91 2.15
CA PRO A 338 18.14 0.11 2.88
C PRO A 338 17.55 1.20 1.99
N PHE A 339 16.28 1.51 2.16
CA PHE A 339 15.67 2.70 1.57
C PHE A 339 16.25 3.99 2.16
N ALA A 340 16.51 4.00 3.48
CA ALA A 340 17.02 5.16 4.23
C ALA A 340 18.39 5.66 3.78
N THR A 341 19.23 4.84 3.20
CA THR A 341 20.52 5.30 2.66
C THR A 341 20.38 6.16 1.41
N GLY A 342 19.14 6.36 0.94
CA GLY A 342 18.84 7.12 -0.28
C GLY A 342 19.30 6.40 -1.55
N GLU A 343 19.79 5.17 -1.45
CA GLU A 343 20.26 4.41 -2.62
C GLU A 343 19.15 4.11 -3.60
N LEU A 344 17.95 3.79 -3.10
CA LEU A 344 16.78 3.54 -3.93
C LEU A 344 16.31 4.77 -4.71
N LEU A 345 16.56 5.99 -4.20
CA LEU A 345 16.19 7.25 -4.83
C LEU A 345 17.40 8.05 -5.31
N ARG A 346 18.57 7.41 -5.38
CA ARG A 346 19.81 8.09 -5.77
C ARG A 346 19.69 8.66 -7.19
N GLY A 347 19.87 9.98 -7.29
CA GLY A 347 19.80 10.70 -8.57
C GLY A 347 18.40 11.02 -9.07
N ASP A 348 17.36 10.64 -8.35
CA ASP A 348 15.98 11.08 -8.61
C ASP A 348 15.64 12.29 -7.72
N ASP A 349 15.21 13.39 -8.33
CA ASP A 349 14.82 14.64 -7.69
C ASP A 349 13.29 14.78 -7.56
N THR A 350 12.54 13.69 -7.81
CA THR A 350 11.09 13.62 -7.61
C THR A 350 10.74 13.91 -6.15
N LYS A 351 9.76 14.76 -5.93
CA LYS A 351 9.27 15.08 -4.58
C LYS A 351 8.45 13.92 -4.05
N VAL A 352 8.81 13.40 -2.87
CA VAL A 352 8.18 12.22 -2.29
C VAL A 352 7.62 12.54 -0.91
N ILE A 353 6.34 12.23 -0.70
CA ILE A 353 5.76 12.11 0.64
C ILE A 353 5.54 10.64 0.93
N GLU A 354 6.08 10.19 2.06
CA GLU A 354 5.92 8.83 2.56
C GLU A 354 5.27 8.84 3.93
N THR A 355 4.18 8.06 4.06
CA THR A 355 3.43 7.95 5.32
C THR A 355 3.30 6.50 5.73
N ASN A 356 3.57 6.21 7.01
CA ASN A 356 3.42 4.89 7.60
C ASN A 356 2.65 4.98 8.91
N THR A 357 1.94 3.90 9.26
CA THR A 357 1.19 3.77 10.51
C THR A 357 1.94 2.89 11.50
N SER A 358 1.39 2.72 12.69
CA SER A 358 1.95 1.84 13.72
C SER A 358 2.11 0.39 13.22
N THR A 359 1.17 -0.12 12.42
CA THR A 359 1.31 -1.46 11.81
C THR A 359 2.59 -1.60 11.01
N GLU A 360 3.00 -0.60 10.22
CA GLU A 360 4.20 -0.69 9.38
C GLU A 360 5.47 -0.77 10.22
N TYR A 361 5.50 -0.16 11.40
CA TYR A 361 6.62 -0.30 12.31
C TYR A 361 6.69 -1.70 12.96
N TRP A 362 5.55 -2.24 13.37
CA TRP A 362 5.48 -3.56 14.02
C TRP A 362 5.57 -4.73 13.06
N GLN A 363 5.05 -4.61 11.84
CA GLN A 363 4.89 -5.73 10.91
C GLN A 363 5.62 -5.58 9.57
N LYS A 364 6.18 -4.41 9.25
CA LYS A 364 6.73 -4.12 7.92
C LYS A 364 8.02 -3.32 7.94
N GLY A 365 8.71 -3.33 9.08
CA GLY A 365 10.05 -2.79 9.24
C GLY A 365 10.21 -1.29 8.96
N ALA A 366 9.16 -0.46 9.08
CA ALA A 366 9.16 0.92 8.63
C ALA A 366 10.23 1.81 9.28
N SER A 367 10.73 1.48 10.48
CA SER A 367 11.83 2.20 11.10
C SER A 367 13.08 2.22 10.24
N LEU A 368 13.34 1.15 9.49
CA LEU A 368 14.48 1.03 8.59
C LEU A 368 14.45 2.00 7.41
N LEU A 369 13.36 2.74 7.20
CA LEU A 369 13.31 3.84 6.25
C LEU A 369 14.10 5.08 6.70
N HIS A 370 14.36 5.20 8.00
CA HIS A 370 15.02 6.37 8.58
C HIS A 370 15.98 6.01 9.74
N THR A 371 16.41 4.77 9.81
CA THR A 371 17.50 4.32 10.70
C THR A 371 18.58 3.63 9.89
N ASP A 372 19.76 3.45 10.49
CA ASP A 372 20.75 2.52 9.97
C ASP A 372 20.25 1.07 10.10
N PRO A 373 20.86 0.12 9.38
CA PRO A 373 20.44 -1.29 9.38
C PRO A 373 20.40 -1.93 10.76
N ASP A 374 21.31 -1.54 11.64
CA ASP A 374 21.45 -2.12 12.97
C ASP A 374 20.55 -1.46 14.02
N GLY A 375 19.76 -0.43 13.62
CA GLY A 375 18.88 0.31 14.51
C GLY A 375 19.64 1.06 15.63
N THR A 376 20.82 1.59 15.32
CA THR A 376 21.68 2.27 16.30
C THR A 376 21.66 3.79 16.20
N ARG A 377 21.25 4.33 15.06
CA ARG A 377 21.19 5.78 14.81
C ARG A 377 20.11 6.14 13.78
N ASP A 378 19.62 7.35 13.90
CA ASP A 378 18.75 7.95 12.90
C ASP A 378 19.53 8.29 11.63
N VAL A 379 18.91 8.11 10.46
CA VAL A 379 19.43 8.49 9.16
C VAL A 379 18.51 9.54 8.54
N ALA A 380 19.09 10.64 8.06
CA ALA A 380 18.32 11.70 7.44
C ALA A 380 17.70 11.22 6.12
N LEU A 381 16.44 11.58 5.91
CA LEU A 381 15.78 11.39 4.60
C LEU A 381 16.43 12.33 3.55
N PRO A 382 16.42 11.95 2.26
CA PRO A 382 16.82 12.85 1.18
C PRO A 382 16.04 14.18 1.21
N ALA A 383 16.62 15.25 0.72
CA ALA A 383 16.02 16.60 0.76
C ALA A 383 14.69 16.70 0.02
N ASN A 384 14.49 15.86 -1.00
CA ASN A 384 13.26 15.74 -1.78
C ASN A 384 12.24 14.73 -1.19
N VAL A 385 12.47 14.23 0.03
CA VAL A 385 11.59 13.28 0.73
C VAL A 385 11.08 13.88 2.03
N ARG A 386 9.79 13.70 2.32
CA ARG A 386 9.18 13.98 3.63
C ARG A 386 8.50 12.73 4.15
N GLY A 387 8.83 12.34 5.37
CA GLY A 387 8.29 11.16 6.05
C GLY A 387 7.36 11.54 7.19
N TYR A 388 6.21 10.86 7.30
CA TYR A 388 5.27 11.09 8.39
C TYR A 388 4.79 9.77 8.97
N TYR A 389 4.68 9.76 10.28
CA TYR A 389 4.17 8.67 11.06
C TYR A 389 2.78 9.00 11.60
N LEU A 390 1.83 8.06 11.47
CA LEU A 390 0.46 8.13 11.97
C LEU A 390 0.34 7.19 13.18
N PRO A 391 0.51 7.70 14.41
CA PRO A 391 0.49 6.89 15.62
C PRO A 391 -0.87 6.28 15.91
N GLY A 392 -0.88 5.17 16.66
CA GLY A 392 -2.09 4.51 17.08
C GLY A 392 -2.99 4.03 15.94
N THR A 393 -2.45 3.79 14.76
CA THR A 393 -3.24 3.50 13.55
C THR A 393 -2.89 2.13 12.99
N GLN A 394 -3.92 1.37 12.61
CA GLN A 394 -3.75 0.11 11.87
C GLN A 394 -3.56 0.35 10.37
N HIS A 395 -3.03 -0.65 9.64
CA HIS A 395 -2.70 -0.58 8.20
C HIS A 395 -3.81 -0.02 7.31
N GLY A 396 -5.05 -0.45 7.53
CA GLY A 396 -6.21 -0.03 6.75
C GLY A 396 -7.08 1.01 7.44
N GLY A 397 -6.50 1.81 8.36
CA GLY A 397 -7.23 2.83 9.12
C GLY A 397 -7.99 3.79 8.20
N LYS A 398 -9.28 3.94 8.44
CA LYS A 398 -10.19 4.86 7.75
C LYS A 398 -11.51 4.95 8.50
N ALA A 399 -12.35 5.91 8.12
CA ALA A 399 -13.70 6.02 8.67
C ALA A 399 -14.50 4.73 8.49
N GLY A 400 -15.32 4.40 9.49
CA GLY A 400 -16.24 3.25 9.45
C GLY A 400 -15.58 1.88 9.68
N MET A 401 -14.36 1.82 10.23
CA MET A 401 -13.74 0.55 10.61
C MET A 401 -14.53 -0.19 11.70
N PRO A 402 -14.57 -1.54 11.64
CA PRO A 402 -15.21 -2.34 12.68
C PRO A 402 -14.59 -2.12 14.06
N ARG A 403 -15.44 -2.16 15.11
CA ARG A 403 -15.03 -1.96 16.51
C ARG A 403 -15.10 -3.26 17.34
N ASP A 404 -15.66 -4.33 16.78
CA ASP A 404 -15.65 -5.66 17.42
C ASP A 404 -14.26 -6.31 17.36
N ALA A 405 -14.05 -7.37 18.12
CA ALA A 405 -12.77 -8.06 18.13
C ALA A 405 -12.47 -8.84 16.82
N GLY A 406 -13.51 -9.24 16.08
CA GLY A 406 -13.32 -10.06 14.87
C GLY A 406 -12.44 -11.30 15.14
N PRO A 407 -11.36 -11.50 14.36
CA PRO A 407 -10.44 -12.63 14.55
C PRO A 407 -9.42 -12.41 15.68
N CYS A 408 -9.45 -11.27 16.35
CA CYS A 408 -8.44 -10.82 17.30
C CYS A 408 -8.87 -11.03 18.76
N THR A 409 -7.91 -10.94 19.67
CA THR A 409 -8.13 -11.01 21.12
C THR A 409 -8.83 -9.77 21.67
N ASN A 410 -8.51 -8.60 21.13
CA ASN A 410 -9.04 -7.31 21.58
C ASN A 410 -9.96 -6.66 20.54
N PRO A 411 -10.83 -5.73 20.94
CA PRO A 411 -11.60 -4.88 20.03
C PRO A 411 -10.67 -4.21 19.00
N ARG A 412 -11.10 -4.17 17.72
CA ARG A 412 -10.30 -3.62 16.64
C ARG A 412 -10.22 -2.10 16.69
N ASN A 413 -9.09 -1.59 16.26
CA ASN A 413 -8.82 -0.17 16.14
C ASN A 413 -9.70 0.46 15.03
N TRP A 414 -10.27 1.61 15.34
CA TRP A 414 -11.16 2.34 14.43
C TRP A 414 -10.63 3.74 14.06
N HIS A 415 -9.43 4.09 14.52
CA HIS A 415 -8.84 5.40 14.25
C HIS A 415 -8.68 5.65 12.74
N ASP A 416 -9.04 6.87 12.31
CA ASP A 416 -9.02 7.30 10.92
C ASP A 416 -7.87 8.29 10.67
N PRO A 417 -6.80 7.90 9.98
CA PRO A 417 -5.68 8.78 9.65
C PRO A 417 -5.92 9.65 8.41
N MET A 418 -7.00 9.42 7.65
CA MET A 418 -7.21 10.03 6.34
C MET A 418 -7.31 11.57 6.36
N PRO A 419 -7.76 12.23 7.43
CA PRO A 419 -7.64 13.69 7.52
C PRO A 419 -6.22 14.22 7.31
N ALA A 420 -5.22 13.62 7.94
CA ALA A 420 -3.83 14.01 7.74
C ALA A 420 -3.33 13.65 6.32
N ILE A 421 -3.73 12.51 5.78
CA ILE A 421 -3.33 12.08 4.43
C ILE A 421 -3.88 13.06 3.37
N ARG A 422 -5.11 13.57 3.54
CA ARG A 422 -5.68 14.59 2.66
C ARG A 422 -4.89 15.89 2.71
N ALA A 423 -4.54 16.36 3.90
CA ALA A 423 -3.72 17.56 4.07
C ALA A 423 -2.33 17.41 3.45
N LEU A 424 -1.70 16.26 3.62
CA LEU A 424 -0.39 15.96 3.03
C LEU A 424 -0.44 15.82 1.50
N LEU A 425 -1.55 15.33 0.92
CA LEU A 425 -1.71 15.31 -0.54
C LEU A 425 -1.78 16.75 -1.11
N VAL A 426 -2.51 17.64 -0.43
CA VAL A 426 -2.53 19.07 -0.79
C VAL A 426 -1.14 19.68 -0.64
N ALA A 427 -0.42 19.34 0.42
CA ALA A 427 0.94 19.83 0.64
C ALA A 427 1.93 19.32 -0.43
N LEU A 428 1.79 18.08 -0.92
CA LEU A 428 2.57 17.59 -2.05
C LEU A 428 2.29 18.38 -3.33
N ASP A 429 1.02 18.66 -3.60
CA ASP A 429 0.62 19.45 -4.77
C ASP A 429 1.22 20.87 -4.72
N GLU A 430 1.12 21.55 -3.56
CA GLU A 430 1.73 22.85 -3.35
C GLU A 430 3.27 22.81 -3.49
N TRP A 431 3.90 21.75 -3.02
CA TRP A 431 5.34 21.58 -3.15
C TRP A 431 5.78 21.42 -4.61
N VAL A 432 5.03 20.63 -5.37
CA VAL A 432 5.31 20.40 -6.80
C VAL A 432 5.09 21.67 -7.61
N VAL A 433 3.96 22.33 -7.41
CA VAL A 433 3.52 23.44 -8.28
C VAL A 433 4.17 24.77 -7.90
N ASN A 434 4.24 25.06 -6.61
CA ASN A 434 4.63 26.37 -6.08
C ASN A 434 5.99 26.36 -5.35
N GLY A 435 6.60 25.18 -5.19
CA GLY A 435 7.80 25.04 -4.38
C GLY A 435 7.58 25.23 -2.87
N ARG A 436 6.32 25.32 -2.42
CA ARG A 436 5.99 25.45 -0.99
C ARG A 436 6.18 24.12 -0.28
N GLU A 437 7.26 24.02 0.47
CA GLU A 437 7.58 22.76 1.18
C GLU A 437 6.44 22.29 2.09
N PRO A 438 6.22 20.96 2.17
CA PRO A 438 5.36 20.36 3.17
C PRO A 438 5.86 20.67 4.58
N PRO A 439 5.03 20.49 5.62
CA PRO A 439 5.50 20.52 7.01
C PRO A 439 6.76 19.65 7.20
N PRO A 440 7.63 19.96 8.17
CA PRO A 440 8.78 19.12 8.48
C PRO A 440 8.36 17.67 8.76
N SER A 441 9.23 16.70 8.40
CA SER A 441 8.98 15.28 8.68
C SER A 441 8.70 15.05 10.17
N ARG A 442 7.70 14.19 10.46
CA ARG A 442 7.32 13.80 11.82
C ARG A 442 7.43 12.28 11.96
N LEU A 443 8.60 11.83 12.37
CA LEU A 443 8.93 10.40 12.54
C LEU A 443 9.37 10.14 13.98
N PRO A 444 9.16 8.94 14.53
CA PRO A 444 9.80 8.54 15.78
C PRO A 444 11.33 8.44 15.58
N ARG A 445 12.11 8.75 16.60
CA ARG A 445 13.56 8.85 16.51
C ARG A 445 14.26 8.16 17.66
N ILE A 446 15.42 7.58 17.37
CA ILE A 446 16.31 7.00 18.39
C ILE A 446 16.86 8.10 19.28
N ALA A 447 17.26 9.24 18.69
CA ALA A 447 17.92 10.33 19.37
C ALA A 447 17.10 10.98 20.50
N ASP A 448 15.76 10.93 20.42
CA ASP A 448 14.86 11.48 21.43
C ASP A 448 14.10 10.40 22.24
N GLY A 449 14.44 9.13 22.03
CA GLY A 449 13.86 7.99 22.75
C GLY A 449 12.41 7.65 22.32
N THR A 450 11.93 8.22 21.22
CA THR A 450 10.58 7.92 20.69
C THR A 450 10.56 6.71 19.76
N LEU A 451 11.73 6.18 19.38
CA LEU A 451 11.91 4.95 18.61
C LEU A 451 12.83 4.00 19.39
N VAL A 452 12.33 2.82 19.72
CA VAL A 452 12.99 1.87 20.64
C VAL A 452 12.88 0.43 20.15
N ARG A 453 13.61 -0.50 20.78
CA ARG A 453 13.39 -1.93 20.58
C ARG A 453 12.04 -2.35 21.16
N ALA A 454 11.42 -3.39 20.61
CA ALA A 454 10.07 -3.84 20.99
C ALA A 454 9.96 -4.17 22.50
N GLU A 455 11.00 -4.78 23.06
CA GLU A 455 11.07 -5.12 24.49
C GLU A 455 11.27 -3.91 25.43
N ALA A 456 11.66 -2.76 24.88
CA ALA A 456 11.87 -1.53 25.62
C ALA A 456 10.66 -0.57 25.61
N VAL A 457 9.56 -0.96 24.96
CA VAL A 457 8.35 -0.14 24.96
C VAL A 457 7.70 -0.14 26.35
N ALA A 458 7.42 1.05 26.87
CA ALA A 458 6.93 1.28 28.24
C ALA A 458 5.41 1.08 28.37
N TRP A 459 4.90 -0.09 28.01
CA TRP A 459 3.48 -0.39 28.07
C TRP A 459 2.90 -0.26 29.48
N PRO A 460 1.70 0.33 29.65
CA PRO A 460 0.99 0.28 30.93
C PRO A 460 0.66 -1.19 31.29
N LYS A 461 0.76 -1.52 32.58
CA LYS A 461 0.44 -2.87 33.09
C LYS A 461 -1.08 -3.06 33.11
N LEU A 462 -1.64 -3.51 32.00
CA LEU A 462 -3.05 -3.76 31.80
C LEU A 462 -3.24 -5.21 31.34
N ALA A 463 -4.09 -5.98 32.02
CA ALA A 463 -4.27 -7.41 31.74
C ALA A 463 -4.73 -7.72 30.30
N SER A 464 -5.50 -6.81 29.69
CA SER A 464 -5.97 -6.93 28.30
C SER A 464 -4.93 -6.48 27.25
N LEU A 465 -3.86 -5.79 27.65
CA LEU A 465 -2.81 -5.33 26.76
C LEU A 465 -1.60 -6.26 26.84
N VAL A 466 -1.65 -7.33 26.06
CA VAL A 466 -0.53 -8.26 25.91
C VAL A 466 0.29 -7.82 24.70
N PRO A 467 1.48 -7.22 24.88
CA PRO A 467 2.31 -6.77 23.77
C PRO A 467 2.81 -7.94 22.90
N PRO A 468 3.06 -7.72 21.61
CA PRO A 468 3.77 -8.69 20.78
C PRO A 468 5.15 -9.01 21.37
N ARG A 469 5.62 -10.24 21.17
CA ARG A 469 6.93 -10.67 21.67
C ARG A 469 8.09 -9.96 21.03
N ALA A 470 7.92 -9.58 19.75
CA ALA A 470 8.90 -8.86 18.95
C ALA A 470 8.21 -8.09 17.82
N ALA A 471 8.91 -7.16 17.21
CA ALA A 471 8.57 -6.65 15.89
C ALA A 471 8.94 -7.69 14.83
N ASP A 472 8.36 -7.55 13.63
CA ASP A 472 8.61 -8.45 12.52
C ASP A 472 10.03 -8.27 11.95
N ASP A 473 10.84 -9.32 12.01
CA ASP A 473 12.21 -9.31 11.50
C ASP A 473 12.27 -9.08 9.99
N VAL A 474 13.27 -8.33 9.55
CA VAL A 474 13.61 -8.15 8.14
C VAL A 474 14.82 -9.01 7.81
N VAL A 475 14.63 -10.02 6.96
CA VAL A 475 15.71 -10.93 6.60
C VAL A 475 16.37 -10.54 5.27
N ALA A 476 17.66 -10.78 5.15
CA ALA A 476 18.37 -10.60 3.89
C ALA A 476 17.79 -11.52 2.81
N PRO A 477 17.41 -11.00 1.64
CA PRO A 477 16.91 -11.81 0.56
C PRO A 477 17.98 -12.81 0.08
N GLY A 478 17.56 -14.05 -0.18
CA GLY A 478 18.37 -15.12 -0.75
C GLY A 478 17.70 -15.69 -2.00
N ASP A 479 18.04 -16.92 -2.36
CA ASP A 479 17.30 -17.63 -3.39
C ASP A 479 15.90 -17.98 -2.85
N TRP A 480 14.90 -17.22 -3.30
CA TRP A 480 13.52 -17.41 -2.85
C TRP A 480 12.91 -18.74 -3.33
N THR A 481 13.49 -19.37 -4.35
CA THR A 481 13.00 -20.65 -4.89
C THR A 481 13.45 -21.83 -4.04
N ASP A 482 14.61 -21.71 -3.39
CA ASP A 482 15.17 -22.67 -2.43
C ASP A 482 15.78 -21.94 -1.21
N PRO A 483 14.92 -21.39 -0.33
CA PRO A 483 15.39 -20.54 0.77
C PRO A 483 16.28 -21.31 1.74
N GLN A 484 17.46 -20.79 1.92
CA GLN A 484 18.38 -21.17 2.98
C GLN A 484 18.13 -20.28 4.23
N PRO A 485 18.60 -20.66 5.40
CA PRO A 485 18.59 -19.76 6.55
C PRO A 485 19.20 -18.40 6.15
N PRO A 486 18.55 -17.26 6.49
CA PRO A 486 19.03 -15.95 6.08
C PRO A 486 20.45 -15.70 6.60
N SER A 487 21.29 -15.09 5.76
CA SER A 487 22.66 -14.72 6.16
C SER A 487 22.69 -13.60 7.18
N HIS A 488 21.64 -12.80 7.23
CA HIS A 488 21.45 -11.70 8.16
C HIS A 488 19.97 -11.41 8.39
N ALA A 489 19.63 -10.99 9.61
CA ALA A 489 18.32 -10.47 9.97
C ALA A 489 18.49 -9.14 10.67
N TRP A 490 17.76 -8.13 10.20
CA TRP A 490 17.68 -6.83 10.85
C TRP A 490 16.49 -6.79 11.78
N GLN A 491 16.64 -6.16 12.93
CA GLN A 491 15.54 -6.00 13.89
C GLN A 491 15.02 -4.57 13.82
N PRO A 492 13.82 -4.35 13.23
CA PRO A 492 13.21 -3.05 13.20
C PRO A 492 12.93 -2.54 14.60
N LEU A 493 12.98 -1.22 14.76
CA LEU A 493 12.57 -0.53 15.96
C LEU A 493 11.08 -0.17 15.85
N VAL A 494 10.46 0.04 17.01
CA VAL A 494 9.04 0.38 17.13
C VAL A 494 8.86 1.68 17.91
N PRO A 495 7.74 2.40 17.72
CA PRO A 495 7.48 3.63 18.43
C PRO A 495 7.28 3.42 19.92
N GLN A 496 7.81 4.36 20.74
CA GLN A 496 7.58 4.43 22.18
C GLN A 496 6.19 4.98 22.49
N VAL A 497 5.64 4.60 23.63
CA VAL A 497 4.31 5.01 24.11
C VAL A 497 4.37 5.86 25.36
N ASP A 498 3.31 6.63 25.61
CA ASP A 498 3.07 7.35 26.87
C ASP A 498 2.50 6.41 27.95
N ALA A 499 2.20 6.97 29.12
CA ALA A 499 1.63 6.22 30.26
C ALA A 499 0.26 5.60 29.97
N ASP A 500 -0.41 6.02 28.91
CA ASP A 500 -1.69 5.50 28.46
C ASP A 500 -1.55 4.37 27.44
N GLY A 501 -0.32 4.11 26.97
CA GLY A 501 -0.03 3.16 25.91
C GLY A 501 -0.29 3.73 24.51
N ASN A 502 -0.43 5.05 24.35
CA ASN A 502 -0.52 5.71 23.05
C ASN A 502 0.85 6.19 22.60
N GLU A 503 1.14 6.03 21.32
CA GLU A 503 2.43 6.40 20.73
C GLU A 503 2.65 7.91 20.75
N ILE A 504 3.86 8.34 21.10
CA ILE A 504 4.17 9.74 21.41
C ILE A 504 4.65 10.56 20.22
N ALA A 505 5.21 9.90 19.19
CA ALA A 505 5.73 10.57 17.99
C ALA A 505 4.69 10.67 16.86
N GLY A 506 5.03 11.41 15.81
CA GLY A 506 4.25 11.48 14.57
C GLY A 506 3.16 12.56 14.55
N ILE A 507 2.19 12.41 13.65
CA ILE A 507 1.03 13.29 13.54
C ILE A 507 -0.08 12.72 14.44
N ARG A 508 -0.22 13.27 15.64
CA ARG A 508 -1.24 12.85 16.60
C ARG A 508 -2.55 13.57 16.30
N LEU A 509 -3.44 12.92 15.55
CA LEU A 509 -4.79 13.43 15.32
C LEU A 509 -5.60 13.47 16.63
N PRO A 510 -6.75 14.19 16.68
CA PRO A 510 -7.48 14.43 17.91
C PRO A 510 -7.78 13.17 18.75
N ASP A 511 -8.14 12.04 18.12
CA ASP A 511 -8.42 10.78 18.84
C ASP A 511 -7.18 10.21 19.57
N ILE A 512 -5.98 10.57 19.14
CA ILE A 512 -4.70 10.12 19.72
C ILE A 512 -4.12 11.17 20.66
N ALA A 513 -4.28 12.46 20.36
CA ALA A 513 -3.75 13.56 21.18
C ALA A 513 -4.62 13.82 22.42
N VAL A 514 -5.94 13.61 22.30
CA VAL A 514 -6.93 13.77 23.38
C VAL A 514 -7.69 12.43 23.53
N PRO A 515 -7.00 11.36 23.99
CA PRO A 515 -7.49 10.01 23.87
C PRO A 515 -8.62 9.68 24.84
N ARG A 516 -9.56 8.84 24.38
CA ARG A 516 -10.57 8.17 25.21
C ARG A 516 -10.26 6.66 25.40
N GLY A 517 -9.05 6.25 25.02
CA GLY A 517 -8.57 4.87 25.12
C GLY A 517 -7.14 4.74 24.60
N THR A 518 -6.59 3.55 24.70
CA THR A 518 -5.33 3.18 24.07
C THR A 518 -5.59 2.67 22.66
N PHE A 519 -4.82 3.16 21.69
CA PHE A 519 -4.84 2.74 20.31
C PHE A 519 -3.49 2.15 19.94
N THR A 520 -3.49 0.93 19.37
CA THR A 520 -2.26 0.33 18.83
C THR A 520 -2.44 -0.02 17.36
N GLY A 521 -1.36 -0.08 16.60
CA GLY A 521 -1.36 -0.56 15.22
C GLY A 521 -1.26 -2.07 15.09
N TRP A 522 -1.36 -2.81 16.19
CA TRP A 522 -1.26 -4.26 16.24
C TRP A 522 -2.37 -4.87 17.12
N ASN A 523 -2.69 -6.12 16.83
CA ASN A 523 -3.56 -6.97 17.63
C ASN A 523 -3.04 -8.41 17.53
N LEU A 524 -3.48 -9.30 18.39
CA LEU A 524 -3.10 -10.70 18.37
C LEU A 524 -4.28 -11.58 17.93
N TYR A 525 -4.01 -12.61 17.17
CA TYR A 525 -5.03 -13.60 16.82
C TYR A 525 -5.50 -14.39 18.03
N LYS A 526 -6.78 -14.79 18.01
CA LYS A 526 -7.38 -15.77 18.90
C LYS A 526 -7.72 -17.06 18.17
N ALA A 527 -7.90 -18.14 18.89
CA ALA A 527 -8.35 -19.42 18.33
C ALA A 527 -9.64 -19.25 17.47
N PRO A 528 -9.78 -19.98 16.33
CA PRO A 528 -8.91 -21.05 15.83
C PRO A 528 -7.71 -20.60 14.98
N LEU A 529 -7.48 -19.31 14.82
CA LEU A 529 -6.30 -18.76 14.17
C LEU A 529 -5.04 -19.00 15.04
N PRO A 530 -3.81 -18.75 14.53
CA PRO A 530 -2.59 -18.91 15.31
C PRO A 530 -2.59 -17.99 16.53
N GLU A 531 -3.01 -18.53 17.68
CA GLU A 531 -3.22 -17.76 18.90
C GLU A 531 -1.92 -17.09 19.38
N GLY A 532 -2.00 -15.78 19.68
CA GLY A 532 -0.88 -14.99 20.15
C GLY A 532 0.06 -14.48 19.05
N GLU A 533 -0.15 -14.86 17.78
CA GLU A 533 0.56 -14.27 16.63
C GLU A 533 -0.04 -12.91 16.27
N LEU A 534 0.79 -12.02 15.69
CA LEU A 534 0.33 -10.73 15.20
C LEU A 534 -0.75 -10.89 14.13
N ALA A 535 -1.91 -10.28 14.36
CA ALA A 535 -3.00 -10.27 13.42
C ALA A 535 -2.64 -9.41 12.19
N ASP A 536 -2.94 -9.94 10.98
CA ASP A 536 -2.63 -9.23 9.73
C ASP A 536 -3.39 -7.89 9.66
N ARG A 537 -2.68 -6.81 9.86
CA ARG A 537 -3.13 -5.42 9.64
C ARG A 537 -4.22 -4.91 10.59
N ASP A 538 -4.62 -5.65 11.62
CA ASP A 538 -5.56 -5.19 12.63
C ASP A 538 -4.84 -4.58 13.84
N GLY A 539 -5.35 -3.46 14.32
CA GLY A 539 -4.92 -2.81 15.57
C GLY A 539 -5.88 -3.07 16.72
N THR A 540 -5.53 -2.59 17.91
CA THR A 540 -6.33 -2.70 19.13
C THR A 540 -6.85 -1.34 19.57
N HIS A 541 -8.08 -1.30 20.09
CA HIS A 541 -8.62 -0.18 20.86
C HIS A 541 -9.09 -0.64 22.23
N LEU A 542 -8.54 -0.07 23.31
CA LEU A 542 -8.92 -0.33 24.70
C LEU A 542 -9.41 0.96 25.34
N ALA A 543 -10.73 1.11 25.48
CA ALA A 543 -11.34 2.29 26.07
C ALA A 543 -10.84 2.54 27.51
N PHE A 544 -10.73 3.79 27.91
CA PHE A 544 -10.52 4.15 29.32
C PHE A 544 -11.78 3.88 30.14
N ALA A 545 -11.61 3.51 31.41
CA ALA A 545 -12.71 3.40 32.33
C ALA A 545 -13.41 4.77 32.51
N THR A 546 -14.72 4.80 32.66
CA THR A 546 -15.48 6.05 32.89
C THR A 546 -15.07 6.70 34.20
N THR A 547 -14.92 5.90 35.25
CA THR A 547 -14.46 6.31 36.60
C THR A 547 -13.26 5.46 37.00
N ARG A 548 -12.50 5.91 38.00
CA ARG A 548 -11.30 5.22 38.48
C ARG A 548 -11.55 3.72 38.72
N SER A 549 -10.72 2.88 38.14
CA SER A 549 -10.70 1.43 38.33
C SER A 549 -9.38 1.00 38.97
N PRO A 550 -9.40 0.10 39.99
CA PRO A 550 -8.18 -0.38 40.62
C PRO A 550 -7.33 -1.26 39.67
N ASP A 551 -7.97 -1.87 38.67
CA ASP A 551 -7.34 -2.79 37.71
C ASP A 551 -6.81 -2.06 36.46
N ASP A 552 -7.06 -0.76 36.33
CA ASP A 552 -6.56 0.05 35.22
C ASP A 552 -5.63 1.16 35.75
N PRO A 553 -4.31 1.08 35.44
CA PRO A 553 -3.36 2.09 35.88
C PRO A 553 -3.56 3.43 35.17
N ARG A 554 -4.25 3.46 34.03
CA ARG A 554 -4.51 4.66 33.26
C ARG A 554 -5.56 5.53 33.97
N PRO A 555 -5.42 6.87 33.98
CA PRO A 555 -6.48 7.74 34.47
C PRO A 555 -7.80 7.52 33.74
N SER A 556 -8.91 7.50 34.48
CA SER A 556 -10.26 7.39 33.93
C SER A 556 -10.68 8.63 33.12
N LEU A 557 -11.77 8.51 32.35
CA LEU A 557 -12.33 9.63 31.60
C LEU A 557 -12.71 10.81 32.51
N ALA A 558 -13.28 10.53 33.68
CA ALA A 558 -13.66 11.56 34.66
C ALA A 558 -12.44 12.29 35.25
N GLU A 559 -11.31 11.59 35.43
CA GLU A 559 -10.07 12.22 35.90
C GLU A 559 -9.41 13.09 34.83
N ARG A 560 -9.52 12.69 33.53
CA ARG A 560 -8.92 13.40 32.40
C ARG A 560 -9.72 14.61 31.96
N TYR A 561 -11.01 14.41 31.90
CA TYR A 561 -11.98 15.35 31.34
C TYR A 561 -13.10 15.56 32.39
N PRO A 562 -12.86 16.45 33.39
CA PRO A 562 -13.83 16.67 34.46
C PRO A 562 -15.20 17.11 33.96
N THR A 563 -15.23 17.77 32.80
CA THR A 563 -16.45 18.18 32.11
C THR A 563 -16.32 17.86 30.62
N HIS A 564 -17.44 17.70 29.93
CA HIS A 564 -17.45 17.54 28.48
C HIS A 564 -16.86 18.78 27.78
N GLU A 565 -17.06 19.98 28.33
CA GLU A 565 -16.45 21.22 27.81
C GLU A 565 -14.94 21.16 27.86
N ALA A 566 -14.32 20.70 28.94
CA ALA A 566 -12.87 20.54 29.05
C ALA A 566 -12.31 19.55 28.01
N TYR A 567 -13.06 18.50 27.64
CA TYR A 567 -12.71 17.61 26.54
C TYR A 567 -12.73 18.34 25.19
N ARG A 568 -13.81 19.10 24.93
CA ARG A 568 -13.98 19.85 23.67
C ARG A 568 -12.93 20.94 23.49
N GLU A 569 -12.58 21.66 24.55
CA GLU A 569 -11.49 22.64 24.52
C GLU A 569 -10.16 22.01 24.10
N ARG A 570 -9.79 20.87 24.69
CA ARG A 570 -8.56 20.16 24.29
C ARG A 570 -8.60 19.69 22.84
N ILE A 571 -9.73 19.21 22.35
CA ILE A 571 -9.90 18.86 20.93
C ILE A 571 -9.71 20.10 20.05
N ALA A 572 -10.30 21.24 20.44
CA ALA A 572 -10.18 22.49 19.68
C ALA A 572 -8.71 22.97 19.61
N ASP A 573 -7.97 22.87 20.71
CA ASP A 573 -6.55 23.24 20.76
C ASP A 573 -5.73 22.39 19.79
N VAL A 574 -5.93 21.07 19.81
CA VAL A 574 -5.23 20.13 18.90
C VAL A 574 -5.60 20.38 17.45
N VAL A 575 -6.87 20.63 17.17
CA VAL A 575 -7.36 20.96 15.82
C VAL A 575 -6.70 22.24 15.31
N ALA A 576 -6.64 23.28 16.14
CA ALA A 576 -6.01 24.55 15.78
C ALA A 576 -4.50 24.40 15.50
N GLU A 577 -3.79 23.61 16.32
CA GLU A 577 -2.37 23.30 16.10
C GLU A 577 -2.16 22.57 14.78
N LEU A 578 -2.92 21.51 14.50
CA LEU A 578 -2.80 20.73 13.26
C LEU A 578 -3.12 21.57 12.02
N GLN A 579 -4.10 22.48 12.09
CA GLN A 579 -4.40 23.42 11.00
C GLN A 579 -3.25 24.42 10.79
N HIS A 580 -2.73 25.00 11.88
CA HIS A 580 -1.58 25.90 11.83
C HIS A 580 -0.38 25.22 11.13
N ASP A 581 -0.14 23.97 11.47
CA ASP A 581 0.95 23.16 10.91
C ASP A 581 0.64 22.57 9.52
N ARG A 582 -0.52 22.89 8.93
CA ARG A 582 -0.97 22.38 7.62
C ARG A 582 -1.08 20.84 7.56
N LEU A 583 -1.44 20.21 8.67
CA LEU A 583 -1.64 18.76 8.83
C LEU A 583 -3.12 18.36 8.91
N LEU A 584 -4.02 19.35 8.84
CA LEU A 584 -5.46 19.15 8.86
C LEU A 584 -6.15 20.20 7.99
N LEU A 585 -6.99 19.77 7.06
CA LEU A 585 -7.80 20.67 6.23
C LEU A 585 -8.97 21.25 7.03
N GLU A 586 -9.48 22.41 6.59
CA GLU A 586 -10.59 23.10 7.25
C GLU A 586 -11.84 22.22 7.41
N GLU A 587 -12.22 21.47 6.36
CA GLU A 587 -13.36 20.56 6.40
C GLU A 587 -13.18 19.40 7.39
N ASP A 588 -11.95 18.89 7.49
CA ASP A 588 -11.62 17.81 8.43
C ASP A 588 -11.56 18.34 9.87
N ALA A 589 -11.08 19.56 10.05
CA ALA A 589 -11.12 20.26 11.34
C ALA A 589 -12.57 20.45 11.83
N ALA A 590 -13.45 20.94 10.97
CA ALA A 590 -14.87 21.09 11.28
C ALA A 590 -15.52 19.73 11.65
N ALA A 591 -15.18 18.65 10.91
CA ALA A 591 -15.67 17.30 11.22
C ALA A 591 -15.14 16.78 12.58
N CYS A 592 -13.88 17.06 12.94
CA CYS A 592 -13.33 16.70 14.25
C CYS A 592 -14.04 17.43 15.39
N LEU A 593 -14.24 18.73 15.24
CA LEU A 593 -14.95 19.55 16.23
C LEU A 593 -16.42 19.12 16.40
N ALA A 594 -17.10 18.77 15.30
CA ALA A 594 -18.47 18.27 15.35
C ALA A 594 -18.58 16.95 16.11
N ARG A 595 -17.67 15.97 15.84
CA ARG A 595 -17.63 14.69 16.57
C ARG A 595 -17.34 14.84 18.07
N ALA A 596 -16.67 15.90 18.48
CA ALA A 596 -16.41 16.18 19.89
C ALA A 596 -17.63 16.73 20.63
N GLN A 597 -18.74 17.02 19.94
CA GLN A 597 -19.99 17.47 20.57
C GLN A 597 -20.86 16.27 21.01
N ASP A 598 -20.64 15.09 20.48
CA ASP A 598 -21.32 13.83 20.84
C ASP A 598 -20.55 13.10 21.98
#